data_a426a81c23f456873ec3d64a3e5f251a
#
_entry.id   a426a81c23f456873ec3d64a3e5f251a
#
_cell.length_a   1.000
_cell.length_b   1.000
_cell.length_c   1.000
_cell.angle_alpha   90.00
_cell.angle_beta   90.00
_cell.angle_gamma   90.00
#
_symmetry.space_group_name_H-M   'P 1'
#
loop_
_entity.id
_entity.type
_entity.pdbx_description
1 polymer ?
#
loop_
_entity_poly.entity_id
_entity_poly.type
_entity_poly.pdbx_seq_one_letter_code
_entity_poly.pdbx_strand_id
1 'polypeptide(L)'
;MFLKRTRKNKNIDKKEQLIKLVASFIFLIGSFMYIGRIAYNYYVELRDYNKAQEFLNIGKEEVEEIKVNIDEEEIKEQPKQEEKKTSNYNYIGVLEIPKINIKRGFLNIKDKENNVNKNLQVIKSSDMPNVKNGNLIIAAHSGNSYISYFKNLYKLSNDDVAYVYFNNIKYTYKVAGKYDAEKNGKVTIHRDNKKNTLTLITCSQTDKTKQIVYILELESEENYE
;
A
#
# COMPACT_ATOMS: atom_id res chain seq x y z
N MET A 1 -12.48 34.88 -63.55
CA MET A 1 -12.55 33.51 -62.98
C MET A 1 -11.38 33.15 -62.05
N PHE A 2 -10.20 33.71 -62.23
CA PHE A 2 -8.99 33.45 -61.44
C PHE A 2 -9.05 33.91 -59.95
N LEU A 3 -9.66 35.03 -59.64
CA LEU A 3 -9.72 35.62 -58.30
C LEU A 3 -10.60 34.80 -57.26
N LYS A 4 -11.55 34.05 -57.73
CA LYS A 4 -12.38 33.16 -56.86
C LYS A 4 -11.63 31.89 -56.42
N ARG A 5 -10.69 31.40 -57.24
CA ARG A 5 -9.92 30.18 -56.99
C ARG A 5 -8.85 30.42 -55.92
N THR A 6 -8.19 31.59 -55.93
CA THR A 6 -7.18 31.99 -54.93
C THR A 6 -7.78 32.23 -53.54
N ARG A 7 -8.99 32.80 -53.42
CA ARG A 7 -9.71 32.96 -52.13
C ARG A 7 -10.16 31.64 -51.54
N LYS A 8 -10.55 30.67 -52.35
CA LYS A 8 -10.98 29.34 -51.89
C LYS A 8 -9.82 28.54 -51.31
N ASN A 9 -8.63 28.59 -51.95
CA ASN A 9 -7.42 27.93 -51.45
C ASN A 9 -6.95 28.56 -50.11
N LYS A 10 -6.96 29.89 -49.99
CA LYS A 10 -6.53 30.58 -48.75
C LYS A 10 -7.46 30.28 -47.56
N ASN A 11 -8.73 29.99 -47.78
CA ASN A 11 -9.68 29.60 -46.74
C ASN A 11 -9.54 28.12 -46.35
N ILE A 12 -9.12 27.23 -47.24
CA ILE A 12 -8.81 25.83 -46.95
C ILE A 12 -7.57 25.77 -46.08
N ASP A 13 -6.49 26.49 -46.43
CA ASP A 13 -5.27 26.55 -45.67
C ASP A 13 -5.48 27.07 -44.21
N LYS A 14 -6.36 28.08 -44.07
CA LYS A 14 -6.70 28.61 -42.75
C LYS A 14 -7.47 27.59 -41.87
N LYS A 15 -8.39 26.80 -42.48
CA LYS A 15 -9.11 25.72 -41.78
C LYS A 15 -8.16 24.61 -41.33
N GLU A 16 -7.26 24.19 -42.22
CA GLU A 16 -6.28 23.17 -41.88
C GLU A 16 -5.34 23.64 -40.75
N GLN A 17 -4.88 24.89 -40.77
CA GLN A 17 -4.08 25.47 -39.72
C GLN A 17 -4.85 25.50 -38.39
N LEU A 18 -6.13 25.89 -38.41
CA LEU A 18 -6.97 25.89 -37.21
C LEU A 18 -7.17 24.49 -36.64
N ILE A 19 -7.41 23.49 -37.50
CA ILE A 19 -7.56 22.08 -37.09
C ILE A 19 -6.26 21.57 -36.40
N LYS A 20 -5.10 21.87 -37.01
CA LYS A 20 -3.79 21.49 -36.44
C LYS A 20 -3.57 22.15 -35.08
N LEU A 21 -3.94 23.41 -34.94
CA LEU A 21 -3.80 24.17 -33.70
C LEU A 21 -4.72 23.60 -32.60
N VAL A 22 -5.97 23.29 -32.92
CA VAL A 22 -6.93 22.66 -31.99
C VAL A 22 -6.45 21.26 -31.59
N ALA A 23 -5.98 20.46 -32.54
CA ALA A 23 -5.43 19.14 -32.27
C ALA A 23 -4.20 19.20 -31.35
N SER A 24 -3.28 20.14 -31.60
CA SER A 24 -2.12 20.38 -30.73
C SER A 24 -2.53 20.78 -29.32
N PHE A 25 -3.53 21.64 -29.18
CA PHE A 25 -4.04 22.08 -27.89
C PHE A 25 -4.68 20.93 -27.09
N ILE A 26 -5.48 20.08 -27.76
CA ILE A 26 -6.06 18.88 -27.14
C ILE A 26 -4.96 17.91 -26.67
N PHE A 27 -3.92 17.72 -27.50
CA PHE A 27 -2.78 16.88 -27.16
C PHE A 27 -2.02 17.42 -25.94
N LEU A 28 -1.81 18.73 -25.87
CA LEU A 28 -1.15 19.36 -24.71
C LEU A 28 -1.96 19.20 -23.42
N ILE A 29 -3.28 19.40 -23.49
CA ILE A 29 -4.16 19.17 -22.33
C ILE A 29 -4.10 17.71 -21.88
N GLY A 30 -4.21 16.74 -22.81
CA GLY A 30 -4.12 15.32 -22.52
C GLY A 30 -2.79 14.95 -21.87
N SER A 31 -1.67 15.48 -22.39
CA SER A 31 -0.34 15.28 -21.84
C SER A 31 -0.21 15.86 -20.43
N PHE A 32 -0.74 17.06 -20.20
CA PHE A 32 -0.72 17.70 -18.88
C PHE A 32 -1.55 16.91 -17.84
N MET A 33 -2.74 16.43 -18.23
CA MET A 33 -3.56 15.58 -17.35
C MET A 33 -2.87 14.25 -17.03
N TYR A 34 -2.17 13.65 -18.00
CA TYR A 34 -1.44 12.40 -17.81
C TYR A 34 -0.26 12.58 -16.84
N ILE A 35 0.54 13.65 -17.03
CA ILE A 35 1.66 13.99 -16.14
C ILE A 35 1.15 14.31 -14.74
N GLY A 36 0.06 15.08 -14.62
CA GLY A 36 -0.57 15.41 -13.35
C GLY A 36 -1.02 14.15 -12.58
N ARG A 37 -1.56 13.16 -13.29
CA ARG A 37 -1.94 11.87 -12.69
C ARG A 37 -0.73 11.10 -12.17
N ILE A 38 0.37 11.07 -12.92
CA ILE A 38 1.61 10.41 -12.47
C ILE A 38 2.16 11.10 -11.23
N ALA A 39 2.26 12.42 -11.24
CA ALA A 39 2.75 13.21 -10.13
C ALA A 39 1.89 13.03 -8.86
N TYR A 40 0.57 13.01 -9.01
CA TYR A 40 -0.35 12.76 -7.90
C TYR A 40 -0.17 11.36 -7.30
N ASN A 41 -0.06 10.32 -8.14
CA ASN A 41 0.16 8.95 -7.66
C ASN A 41 1.48 8.83 -6.89
N TYR A 42 2.55 9.45 -7.40
CA TYR A 42 3.85 9.49 -6.72
C TYR A 42 3.77 10.23 -5.37
N TYR A 43 3.09 11.37 -5.33
CA TYR A 43 2.88 12.12 -4.09
C TYR A 43 2.14 11.28 -3.03
N VAL A 44 1.06 10.58 -3.41
CA VAL A 44 0.30 9.72 -2.48
C VAL A 44 1.18 8.58 -1.96
N GLU A 45 1.96 7.94 -2.83
CA GLU A 45 2.87 6.84 -2.46
C GLU A 45 3.93 7.33 -1.45
N LEU A 46 4.55 8.48 -1.70
CA LEU A 46 5.55 9.09 -0.80
C LEU A 46 4.93 9.50 0.54
N ARG A 47 3.77 10.13 0.52
CA ARG A 47 3.03 10.50 1.73
C ARG A 47 2.74 9.30 2.62
N ASP A 48 2.25 8.21 2.04
CA ASP A 48 1.87 7.01 2.79
C ASP A 48 3.10 6.25 3.31
N TYR A 49 4.21 6.28 2.57
CA TYR A 49 5.51 5.80 3.03
C TYR A 49 5.99 6.60 4.26
N ASN A 50 5.94 7.93 4.18
CA ASN A 50 6.37 8.80 5.29
C ASN A 50 5.52 8.58 6.55
N LYS A 51 4.20 8.40 6.40
CA LYS A 51 3.30 8.06 7.51
C LYS A 51 3.66 6.75 8.19
N ALA A 52 4.01 5.72 7.41
CA ALA A 52 4.43 4.44 7.96
C ALA A 52 5.77 4.57 8.70
N GLN A 53 6.70 5.35 8.17
CA GLN A 53 7.99 5.62 8.84
C GLN A 53 7.81 6.39 10.14
N GLU A 54 6.98 7.42 10.16
CA GLU A 54 6.66 8.19 11.37
C GLU A 54 6.08 7.29 12.46
N PHE A 55 5.13 6.42 12.12
CA PHE A 55 4.56 5.45 13.05
C PHE A 55 5.63 4.52 13.65
N LEU A 56 6.55 4.01 12.83
CA LEU A 56 7.63 3.14 13.30
C LEU A 56 8.63 3.88 14.20
N ASN A 57 8.94 5.14 13.90
CA ASN A 57 9.88 5.94 14.71
C ASN A 57 9.31 6.27 16.10
N ILE A 58 8.01 6.57 16.18
CA ILE A 58 7.34 6.78 17.48
C ILE A 58 7.41 5.52 18.34
N GLY A 59 7.18 4.34 17.75
CA GLY A 59 7.31 3.07 18.47
C GLY A 59 8.72 2.82 19.03
N LYS A 60 9.77 3.26 18.33
CA LYS A 60 11.16 3.19 18.82
C LYS A 60 11.40 4.11 20.04
N GLU A 61 10.97 5.37 19.93
CA GLU A 61 11.12 6.35 21.03
C GLU A 61 10.44 5.83 22.32
N GLU A 62 9.24 5.25 22.22
CA GLU A 62 8.53 4.66 23.38
C GLU A 62 9.32 3.50 24.02
N VAL A 63 10.00 2.66 23.25
CA VAL A 63 10.82 1.55 23.77
C VAL A 63 12.08 2.05 24.45
N GLU A 64 12.73 3.06 23.90
CA GLU A 64 13.93 3.67 24.51
C GLU A 64 13.60 4.35 25.84
N GLU A 65 12.47 5.07 25.94
CA GLU A 65 12.01 5.67 27.20
C GLU A 65 11.71 4.62 28.28
N ILE A 66 11.11 3.48 27.93
CA ILE A 66 10.86 2.39 28.88
C ILE A 66 12.18 1.75 29.36
N LYS A 67 13.17 1.59 28.48
CA LYS A 67 14.49 1.04 28.87
C LYS A 67 15.23 1.96 29.85
N VAL A 68 15.14 3.26 29.64
CA VAL A 68 15.77 4.26 30.55
C VAL A 68 15.10 4.27 31.94
N ASN A 69 13.77 4.10 31.99
CA ASN A 69 13.03 4.10 33.27
C ASN A 69 13.21 2.82 34.12
N ILE A 70 13.75 1.73 33.56
CA ILE A 70 14.03 0.50 34.33
C ILE A 70 15.34 0.59 35.11
N ASP A 71 16.29 1.45 34.72
CA ASP A 71 17.60 1.59 35.35
C ASP A 71 17.68 2.68 36.44
N GLU A 72 16.62 3.48 36.66
CA GLU A 72 16.56 4.52 37.68
C GLU A 72 15.41 4.29 38.70
N GLU A 73 15.57 3.35 39.61
CA GLU A 73 14.91 3.41 40.92
C GLU A 73 15.73 4.32 41.84
N GLU A 74 15.35 5.58 41.91
CA GLU A 74 15.24 6.46 43.10
C GLU A 74 15.01 7.89 42.62
N ILE A 75 13.82 8.41 42.87
CA ILE A 75 13.49 9.70 43.48
C ILE A 75 12.04 10.08 43.12
N LYS A 76 11.27 10.27 44.19
CA LYS A 76 9.88 10.73 44.15
C LYS A 76 9.80 12.16 43.59
N GLU A 77 9.21 12.34 42.41
CA GLU A 77 8.49 13.56 42.05
C GLU A 77 7.27 13.22 41.17
N GLN A 78 6.18 13.95 41.38
CA GLN A 78 4.90 13.71 40.70
C GLN A 78 5.04 13.78 39.20
N PRO A 79 4.42 12.89 38.43
CA PRO A 79 4.55 12.90 36.97
C PRO A 79 3.85 14.13 36.40
N LYS A 80 4.66 15.05 35.86
CA LYS A 80 4.23 16.00 34.88
C LYS A 80 3.65 15.17 33.72
N GLN A 81 2.39 15.34 33.40
CA GLN A 81 1.76 14.74 32.23
C GLN A 81 2.55 15.21 30.99
N GLU A 82 3.51 14.40 30.56
CA GLU A 82 4.12 14.56 29.25
C GLU A 82 3.06 14.19 28.20
N GLU A 83 2.81 15.09 27.28
CA GLU A 83 1.94 14.86 26.13
C GLU A 83 2.54 13.68 25.35
N LYS A 84 1.89 12.52 25.48
CA LYS A 84 2.20 11.33 24.71
C LYS A 84 2.19 11.71 23.24
N LYS A 85 3.32 11.63 22.55
CA LYS A 85 3.41 11.79 21.09
C LYS A 85 2.56 10.71 20.43
N THR A 86 1.26 10.94 20.33
CA THR A 86 0.37 10.04 19.62
C THR A 86 0.54 10.27 18.13
N SER A 87 0.82 9.20 17.37
CA SER A 87 0.79 9.28 15.92
C SER A 87 -0.59 9.79 15.48
N ASN A 88 -0.64 10.70 14.52
CA ASN A 88 -1.88 11.20 13.93
C ASN A 88 -2.64 10.10 13.15
N TYR A 89 -2.20 8.84 13.21
CA TYR A 89 -2.71 7.72 12.43
C TYR A 89 -3.09 6.57 13.37
N ASN A 90 -4.28 6.00 13.17
CA ASN A 90 -4.79 4.84 13.91
C ASN A 90 -4.15 3.52 13.43
N TYR A 91 -2.90 3.53 12.98
CA TYR A 91 -2.22 2.30 12.57
C TYR A 91 -1.95 1.40 13.77
N ILE A 92 -2.08 0.09 13.55
CA ILE A 92 -1.68 -0.93 14.53
C ILE A 92 -0.43 -1.68 14.09
N GLY A 93 -0.01 -1.51 12.84
CA GLY A 93 1.20 -2.12 12.31
C GLY A 93 1.50 -1.62 10.90
N VAL A 94 2.63 -2.06 10.35
CA VAL A 94 3.10 -1.70 9.01
C VAL A 94 3.41 -2.96 8.23
N LEU A 95 2.95 -3.03 6.98
CA LEU A 95 3.38 -4.00 5.97
C LEU A 95 4.43 -3.35 5.07
N GLU A 96 5.58 -4.00 4.92
CA GLU A 96 6.63 -3.62 3.99
C GLU A 96 6.97 -4.79 3.05
N ILE A 97 6.98 -4.52 1.74
CA ILE A 97 7.37 -5.48 0.70
C ILE A 97 8.37 -4.76 -0.21
N PRO A 98 9.69 -4.86 0.07
CA PRO A 98 10.72 -4.06 -0.60
C PRO A 98 10.73 -4.24 -2.12
N LYS A 99 10.60 -5.48 -2.60
CA LYS A 99 10.64 -5.80 -4.04
C LYS A 99 9.64 -5.01 -4.88
N ILE A 100 8.54 -4.57 -4.28
CA ILE A 100 7.47 -3.85 -4.98
C ILE A 100 7.21 -2.45 -4.39
N ASN A 101 8.16 -1.96 -3.58
CA ASN A 101 8.13 -0.64 -2.94
C ASN A 101 6.84 -0.36 -2.13
N ILE A 102 6.35 -1.36 -1.42
CA ILE A 102 5.26 -1.16 -0.45
C ILE A 102 5.86 -0.97 0.93
N LYS A 103 5.51 0.14 1.58
CA LYS A 103 5.65 0.36 3.02
C LYS A 103 4.44 1.16 3.47
N ARG A 104 3.52 0.49 4.19
CA ARG A 104 2.21 1.07 4.48
C ARG A 104 1.64 0.56 5.79
N GLY A 105 1.12 1.50 6.61
CA GLY A 105 0.39 1.17 7.82
C GLY A 105 -0.93 0.48 7.53
N PHE A 106 -1.32 -0.47 8.37
CA PHE A 106 -2.64 -1.09 8.37
C PHE A 106 -3.36 -0.83 9.69
N LEU A 107 -4.69 -0.93 9.63
CA LEU A 107 -5.60 -0.53 10.70
C LEU A 107 -6.20 -1.74 11.40
N ASN A 108 -6.75 -1.51 12.60
CA ASN A 108 -7.49 -2.56 13.29
C ASN A 108 -8.67 -3.06 12.44
N ILE A 109 -8.98 -4.33 12.54
CA ILE A 109 -10.10 -4.99 11.84
C ILE A 109 -11.43 -4.25 12.03
N LYS A 110 -11.63 -3.66 13.22
CA LYS A 110 -12.87 -2.94 13.59
C LYS A 110 -12.89 -1.47 13.14
N ASP A 111 -11.77 -0.95 12.64
CA ASP A 111 -11.70 0.44 12.20
C ASP A 111 -12.52 0.64 10.91
N LYS A 112 -13.32 1.70 10.86
CA LYS A 112 -14.13 2.06 9.69
C LYS A 112 -13.33 2.38 8.42
N GLU A 113 -12.06 2.77 8.60
CA GLU A 113 -11.12 3.03 7.52
C GLU A 113 -10.36 1.77 7.07
N ASN A 114 -10.54 0.62 7.76
CA ASN A 114 -10.02 -0.69 7.35
C ASN A 114 -10.81 -1.22 6.16
N ASN A 115 -10.57 -0.66 4.98
CA ASN A 115 -11.33 -0.90 3.76
C ASN A 115 -10.40 -0.78 2.54
N VAL A 116 -10.50 -1.71 1.58
CA VAL A 116 -9.68 -1.74 0.35
C VAL A 116 -9.77 -0.44 -0.48
N ASN A 117 -10.88 0.30 -0.38
CA ASN A 117 -11.05 1.58 -1.08
C ASN A 117 -10.31 2.75 -0.41
N LYS A 118 -9.74 2.54 0.78
CA LYS A 118 -9.06 3.57 1.57
C LYS A 118 -7.63 3.18 1.94
N ASN A 119 -7.43 1.90 2.30
CA ASN A 119 -6.15 1.40 2.78
C ASN A 119 -5.96 -0.09 2.47
N LEU A 120 -4.86 -0.67 2.92
CA LEU A 120 -4.73 -2.11 3.10
C LEU A 120 -5.86 -2.57 4.05
N GLN A 121 -6.61 -3.58 3.64
CA GLN A 121 -7.69 -4.11 4.48
C GLN A 121 -7.23 -5.38 5.18
N VAL A 122 -7.23 -5.36 6.51
CA VAL A 122 -7.11 -6.57 7.32
C VAL A 122 -8.46 -7.29 7.33
N ILE A 123 -8.50 -8.53 6.89
CA ILE A 123 -9.73 -9.33 6.77
C ILE A 123 -10.19 -9.81 8.15
N LYS A 124 -11.51 -9.89 8.38
CA LYS A 124 -12.09 -10.23 9.69
C LYS A 124 -11.64 -11.57 10.29
N SER A 125 -11.25 -12.52 9.46
CA SER A 125 -10.73 -13.83 9.89
C SER A 125 -9.22 -13.86 10.13
N SER A 126 -8.56 -12.69 10.17
CA SER A 126 -7.14 -12.60 10.46
C SER A 126 -6.85 -12.81 11.93
N ASP A 127 -5.74 -13.52 12.19
CA ASP A 127 -5.00 -13.44 13.45
C ASP A 127 -3.89 -12.39 13.32
N MET A 128 -3.50 -11.77 14.44
CA MET A 128 -2.34 -10.87 14.43
C MET A 128 -1.02 -11.68 14.43
N PRO A 129 0.11 -11.08 14.00
CA PRO A 129 1.39 -11.80 13.84
C PRO A 129 1.89 -12.53 15.08
N ASN A 130 1.56 -12.03 16.27
CA ASN A 130 1.94 -12.60 17.57
C ASN A 130 1.10 -13.81 18.00
N VAL A 131 0.07 -14.21 17.23
CA VAL A 131 -0.73 -15.39 17.51
C VAL A 131 -0.04 -16.63 16.94
N LYS A 132 0.23 -17.60 17.79
CA LYS A 132 0.88 -18.86 17.38
C LYS A 132 0.06 -19.59 16.33
N ASN A 133 0.69 -19.99 15.23
CA ASN A 133 0.05 -20.62 14.07
C ASN A 133 -1.05 -19.76 13.43
N GLY A 134 -1.02 -18.46 13.69
CA GLY A 134 -1.98 -17.49 13.17
C GLY A 134 -1.78 -17.19 11.68
N ASN A 135 -2.74 -16.47 11.12
CA ASN A 135 -2.70 -16.03 9.73
C ASN A 135 -3.16 -14.58 9.61
N LEU A 136 -2.25 -13.66 9.39
CA LEU A 136 -2.62 -12.29 9.04
C LEU A 136 -3.03 -12.25 7.57
N ILE A 137 -4.26 -11.80 7.30
CA ILE A 137 -4.81 -11.74 5.94
C ILE A 137 -5.03 -10.29 5.55
N ILE A 138 -4.30 -9.84 4.53
CA ILE A 138 -4.37 -8.46 4.02
C ILE A 138 -4.82 -8.48 2.57
N ALA A 139 -5.84 -7.68 2.26
CA ALA A 139 -6.35 -7.48 0.91
C ALA A 139 -6.11 -6.05 0.44
N ALA A 140 -5.83 -5.88 -0.85
CA ALA A 140 -5.77 -4.59 -1.52
C ALA A 140 -6.04 -4.70 -3.03
N HIS A 141 -6.36 -3.58 -3.67
CA HIS A 141 -6.59 -3.52 -5.10
C HIS A 141 -5.31 -3.72 -5.93
N SER A 142 -5.47 -4.33 -7.14
CA SER A 142 -4.41 -4.57 -8.13
C SER A 142 -4.48 -3.69 -9.38
N GLY A 143 -5.49 -2.82 -9.48
CA GLY A 143 -5.69 -1.99 -10.69
C GLY A 143 -4.69 -0.85 -10.86
N ASN A 144 -5.05 0.17 -11.66
CA ASN A 144 -4.18 1.31 -11.99
C ASN A 144 -4.53 2.60 -11.22
N SER A 145 -5.34 2.51 -10.16
CA SER A 145 -5.69 3.62 -9.30
C SER A 145 -4.60 3.87 -8.25
N TYR A 146 -4.58 5.07 -7.66
CA TYR A 146 -3.68 5.42 -6.54
C TYR A 146 -3.92 4.56 -5.28
N ILE A 147 -5.12 3.94 -5.14
CA ILE A 147 -5.44 2.98 -4.07
C ILE A 147 -5.09 1.52 -4.42
N SER A 148 -4.47 1.27 -5.58
CA SER A 148 -4.12 -0.08 -6.03
C SER A 148 -2.77 -0.51 -5.44
N TYR A 149 -2.73 -0.68 -4.12
CA TYR A 149 -1.50 -0.95 -3.37
C TYR A 149 -0.85 -2.27 -3.79
N PHE A 150 -1.64 -3.26 -4.22
CA PHE A 150 -1.13 -4.53 -4.70
C PHE A 150 -1.01 -4.63 -6.24
N LYS A 151 -0.93 -3.48 -6.94
CA LYS A 151 -0.74 -3.43 -8.41
C LYS A 151 0.48 -4.21 -8.91
N ASN A 152 1.54 -4.26 -8.12
CA ASN A 152 2.79 -4.92 -8.45
C ASN A 152 2.98 -6.29 -7.75
N LEU A 153 1.97 -6.80 -7.03
CA LEU A 153 2.09 -8.05 -6.28
C LEU A 153 2.46 -9.24 -7.18
N TYR A 154 2.04 -9.20 -8.46
CA TYR A 154 2.39 -10.23 -9.44
C TYR A 154 3.91 -10.42 -9.67
N LYS A 155 4.73 -9.44 -9.28
CA LYS A 155 6.21 -9.51 -9.39
C LYS A 155 6.84 -10.39 -8.32
N LEU A 156 6.08 -10.77 -7.28
CA LEU A 156 6.60 -11.64 -6.22
C LEU A 156 6.73 -13.07 -6.72
N SER A 157 7.84 -13.67 -6.34
CA SER A 157 8.22 -15.06 -6.57
C SER A 157 8.47 -15.74 -5.22
N ASN A 158 8.64 -17.06 -5.21
CA ASN A 158 9.05 -17.78 -4.01
C ASN A 158 10.34 -17.18 -3.44
N ASP A 159 10.48 -17.23 -2.12
CA ASP A 159 11.60 -16.69 -1.33
C ASP A 159 11.68 -15.15 -1.26
N ASP A 160 10.84 -14.40 -2.00
CA ASP A 160 10.76 -12.95 -1.78
C ASP A 160 10.22 -12.65 -0.39
N VAL A 161 10.73 -11.57 0.21
CA VAL A 161 10.42 -11.23 1.60
C VAL A 161 9.35 -10.15 1.73
N ALA A 162 8.56 -10.27 2.79
CA ALA A 162 7.70 -9.22 3.31
C ALA A 162 7.94 -9.07 4.81
N TYR A 163 7.90 -7.85 5.31
CA TYR A 163 8.03 -7.54 6.72
C TYR A 163 6.69 -7.03 7.26
N VAL A 164 6.34 -7.51 8.45
CA VAL A 164 5.21 -6.96 9.22
C VAL A 164 5.76 -6.44 10.53
N TYR A 165 5.57 -5.17 10.79
CA TYR A 165 5.92 -4.53 12.05
C TYR A 165 4.65 -4.45 12.91
N PHE A 166 4.68 -5.07 14.08
CA PHE A 166 3.54 -5.14 14.98
C PHE A 166 4.02 -5.31 16.44
N ASN A 167 3.53 -4.47 17.36
CA ASN A 167 3.90 -4.51 18.78
C ASN A 167 5.43 -4.51 19.01
N ASN A 168 6.16 -3.62 18.37
CA ASN A 168 7.62 -3.47 18.45
C ASN A 168 8.42 -4.71 18.02
N ILE A 169 7.77 -5.63 17.31
CA ILE A 169 8.42 -6.80 16.70
C ILE A 169 8.31 -6.68 15.19
N LYS A 170 9.42 -6.98 14.51
CA LYS A 170 9.51 -7.14 13.07
C LYS A 170 9.42 -8.63 12.74
N TYR A 171 8.36 -9.02 12.07
CA TYR A 171 8.12 -10.35 11.56
C TYR A 171 8.56 -10.42 10.11
N THR A 172 9.49 -11.34 9.78
CA THR A 172 9.97 -11.58 8.42
C THR A 172 9.25 -12.79 7.85
N TYR A 173 8.54 -12.58 6.75
CA TYR A 173 7.83 -13.62 6.02
C TYR A 173 8.46 -13.84 4.65
N LYS A 174 8.50 -15.09 4.19
CA LYS A 174 8.90 -15.47 2.82
C LYS A 174 7.75 -16.03 2.01
N VAL A 175 7.68 -15.67 0.75
CA VAL A 175 6.69 -16.22 -0.19
C VAL A 175 6.92 -17.72 -0.34
N ALA A 176 5.95 -18.52 0.10
CA ALA A 176 5.93 -19.97 -0.03
C ALA A 176 5.19 -20.43 -1.29
N GLY A 177 4.24 -19.63 -1.78
CA GLY A 177 3.51 -19.94 -3.00
C GLY A 177 2.35 -18.99 -3.28
N LYS A 178 1.72 -19.21 -4.43
CA LYS A 178 0.52 -18.48 -4.85
C LYS A 178 -0.42 -19.37 -5.64
N TYR A 179 -1.69 -19.02 -5.64
CA TYR A 179 -2.72 -19.69 -6.42
C TYR A 179 -3.86 -18.74 -6.77
N ASP A 180 -4.63 -19.12 -7.80
CA ASP A 180 -5.83 -18.41 -8.21
C ASP A 180 -7.05 -18.93 -7.41
N ALA A 181 -7.92 -18.02 -7.01
CA ALA A 181 -9.21 -18.32 -6.38
C ALA A 181 -10.34 -17.60 -7.11
N GLU A 182 -11.53 -18.20 -7.15
CA GLU A 182 -12.71 -17.58 -7.76
C GLU A 182 -13.15 -16.34 -6.97
N LYS A 183 -13.53 -15.29 -7.69
CA LYS A 183 -14.02 -14.03 -7.11
C LYS A 183 -15.52 -14.10 -6.84
N ASN A 184 -15.92 -14.93 -5.89
CA ASN A 184 -17.32 -15.18 -5.50
C ASN A 184 -17.68 -14.66 -4.11
N GLY A 185 -16.84 -13.79 -3.52
CA GLY A 185 -17.02 -13.24 -2.17
C GLY A 185 -16.48 -14.15 -1.05
N LYS A 186 -15.95 -15.32 -1.38
CA LYS A 186 -15.28 -16.24 -0.44
C LYS A 186 -13.92 -16.62 -1.01
N VAL A 187 -12.94 -16.74 -0.13
CA VAL A 187 -11.59 -17.21 -0.48
C VAL A 187 -11.21 -18.32 0.48
N THR A 188 -10.94 -19.51 -0.07
CA THR A 188 -10.36 -20.60 0.71
C THR A 188 -8.86 -20.39 0.80
N ILE A 189 -8.33 -20.34 2.02
CA ILE A 189 -6.90 -20.16 2.27
C ILE A 189 -6.23 -21.53 2.41
N HIS A 190 -5.35 -21.86 1.49
CA HIS A 190 -4.53 -23.07 1.50
C HIS A 190 -3.17 -22.74 2.11
N ARG A 191 -2.97 -23.04 3.40
CA ARG A 191 -1.74 -22.79 4.14
C ARG A 191 -1.38 -23.95 5.07
N ASP A 192 -0.16 -24.00 5.54
CA ASP A 192 0.23 -24.87 6.64
C ASP A 192 -0.28 -24.28 7.98
N ASN A 193 -1.27 -24.95 8.58
CA ASN A 193 -1.88 -24.51 9.84
C ASN A 193 -0.97 -24.68 11.07
N LYS A 194 0.24 -25.24 10.90
CA LYS A 194 1.25 -25.38 11.96
C LYS A 194 2.25 -24.22 11.95
N LYS A 195 2.13 -23.30 11.00
CA LYS A 195 3.03 -22.14 10.83
C LYS A 195 2.27 -20.83 10.97
N ASN A 196 2.97 -19.81 11.44
CA ASN A 196 2.49 -18.43 11.28
C ASN A 196 2.61 -18.04 9.82
N THR A 197 1.53 -17.47 9.28
CA THR A 197 1.46 -17.09 7.88
C THR A 197 0.95 -15.66 7.68
N LEU A 198 1.41 -15.05 6.59
CA LEU A 198 0.85 -13.84 6.02
C LEU A 198 0.20 -14.19 4.68
N THR A 199 -1.08 -13.91 4.55
CA THR A 199 -1.82 -14.10 3.30
C THR A 199 -2.10 -12.76 2.64
N LEU A 200 -1.67 -12.58 1.39
CA LEU A 200 -1.95 -11.38 0.61
C LEU A 200 -2.93 -11.71 -0.51
N ILE A 201 -4.04 -10.94 -0.59
CA ILE A 201 -5.12 -11.19 -1.55
C ILE A 201 -5.30 -9.96 -2.44
N THR A 202 -5.35 -10.19 -3.75
CA THR A 202 -5.65 -9.15 -4.73
C THR A 202 -6.45 -9.69 -5.91
N CYS A 203 -7.06 -8.82 -6.71
CA CYS A 203 -7.73 -9.24 -7.94
C CYS A 203 -6.68 -9.62 -9.00
N SER A 204 -6.99 -10.62 -9.82
CA SER A 204 -6.20 -10.92 -11.02
C SER A 204 -6.28 -9.75 -12.01
N GLN A 205 -5.14 -9.42 -12.64
CA GLN A 205 -5.07 -8.39 -13.69
C GLN A 205 -5.42 -8.95 -15.06
N THR A 206 -5.30 -10.26 -15.23
CA THR A 206 -5.54 -10.96 -16.51
C THR A 206 -6.91 -11.59 -16.58
N ASP A 207 -7.48 -12.02 -15.47
CA ASP A 207 -8.80 -12.64 -15.36
C ASP A 207 -9.64 -11.94 -14.29
N LYS A 208 -10.67 -11.19 -14.72
CA LYS A 208 -11.54 -10.41 -13.83
C LYS A 208 -12.43 -11.28 -12.92
N THR A 209 -12.57 -12.57 -13.22
CA THR A 209 -13.33 -13.53 -12.42
C THR A 209 -12.54 -14.12 -11.27
N LYS A 210 -11.20 -13.86 -11.23
CA LYS A 210 -10.28 -14.45 -10.26
C LYS A 210 -9.64 -13.45 -9.33
N GLN A 211 -9.24 -13.97 -8.20
CA GLN A 211 -8.33 -13.35 -7.23
C GLN A 211 -7.05 -14.17 -7.16
N ILE A 212 -5.94 -13.53 -6.83
CA ILE A 212 -4.66 -14.20 -6.58
C ILE A 212 -4.40 -14.14 -5.08
N VAL A 213 -4.08 -15.29 -4.53
CA VAL A 213 -3.74 -15.48 -3.11
C VAL A 213 -2.28 -15.85 -3.02
N TYR A 214 -1.50 -15.07 -2.27
CA TYR A 214 -0.12 -15.35 -1.92
C TYR A 214 -0.07 -15.84 -0.48
N ILE A 215 0.65 -16.92 -0.25
CA ILE A 215 0.94 -17.44 1.08
C ILE A 215 2.42 -17.20 1.37
N LEU A 216 2.68 -16.52 2.46
CA LEU A 216 4.00 -16.28 2.98
C LEU A 216 4.12 -16.94 4.36
N GLU A 217 5.21 -17.62 4.63
CA GLU A 217 5.47 -18.29 5.90
C GLU A 217 6.45 -17.47 6.73
N LEU A 218 6.23 -17.44 8.04
CA LEU A 218 7.13 -16.77 8.98
C LEU A 218 8.49 -17.47 8.98
N GLU A 219 9.55 -16.68 8.78
CA GLU A 219 10.94 -17.12 8.83
C GLU A 219 11.60 -16.74 10.16
N SER A 220 11.41 -15.50 10.57
CA SER A 220 12.00 -14.98 11.81
C SER A 220 11.18 -13.84 12.40
N GLU A 221 11.40 -13.61 13.69
CA GLU A 221 10.92 -12.45 14.42
C GLU A 221 12.06 -11.82 15.20
N GLU A 222 12.12 -10.51 15.25
CA GLU A 222 13.15 -9.75 15.93
C GLU A 222 12.56 -8.47 16.54
N ASN A 223 13.12 -8.02 17.66
CA ASN A 223 12.73 -6.73 18.21
C ASN A 223 13.06 -5.64 17.19
N TYR A 224 12.13 -4.72 17.02
CA TYR A 224 12.30 -3.58 16.14
C TYR A 224 12.90 -2.42 16.96
N GLU A 225 14.23 -2.29 16.88
CA GLU A 225 15.03 -1.21 17.49
C GLU A 225 15.17 0.01 16.57
#